data_429f1975294c1f970627979a3102ac2d
#
_entry.id   429f1975294c1f970627979a3102ac2d
#
_cell.length_a   1.000
_cell.length_b   1.000
_cell.length_c   1.000
_cell.angle_alpha   90.00
_cell.angle_beta   90.00
_cell.angle_gamma   90.00
#
_symmetry.space_group_name_H-M   'P 1'
#
loop_
_entity.id
_entity.type
_entity.pdbx_description
1 polymer ?
#
loop_
_entity_poly.entity_id
_entity_poly.type
_entity_poly.pdbx_seq_one_letter_code
_entity_poly.pdbx_strand_id
1 'polypeptide(L)'
;MRKINRKKVVNLVGFIMFVVIVSRVFLNVTYLFRNVTMDRYHIVGLEQENVDMVYIGGSAAFVYWQPLKAWNDYGYTSYSYATNTIQAESLKAYVEEVHKKQNPELFVIGVRAFQYYSDEPSEAGIRNSSDFMDMTSISRYKLLNQYFKNRNVSKDTDKLSYYLDIAKYHTNTSNLASKEAWGFINNNGKSENKGWEWMDSYAYLDAPKDYETQERAELLENDKKILEELLSYCKSEKLNVLFVVCPYWITKEDQAKYNTIGDMIKESGFNYLNANDYYDEMKLDFSTDFYNKNHVNQFGAEKYTAFLEKYISDNYNLISHKGDSAYASWDDA
;
A
#
# COMPACT_ATOMS: atom_id res chain seq x y z
N MET A 1 -41.07 -13.55 33.14
CA MET A 1 -39.68 -13.68 32.64
C MET A 1 -39.43 -15.16 32.30
N ARG A 2 -39.16 -15.49 31.02
CA ARG A 2 -38.78 -16.85 30.59
C ARG A 2 -37.41 -17.22 31.20
N LYS A 3 -37.32 -18.26 32.04
CA LYS A 3 -36.05 -18.77 32.56
C LYS A 3 -35.19 -19.24 31.38
N ILE A 4 -34.04 -18.55 31.15
CA ILE A 4 -33.07 -18.92 30.12
C ILE A 4 -32.52 -20.31 30.47
N ASN A 5 -32.68 -21.28 29.58
CA ASN A 5 -32.18 -22.63 29.79
C ASN A 5 -30.67 -22.67 29.71
N ARG A 6 -29.98 -22.78 30.85
CA ARG A 6 -28.52 -22.75 30.99
C ARG A 6 -27.83 -23.74 30.03
N LYS A 7 -28.39 -24.93 29.80
CA LYS A 7 -27.85 -25.94 28.89
C LYS A 7 -27.88 -25.46 27.43
N LYS A 8 -28.97 -24.76 27.00
CA LYS A 8 -29.05 -24.19 25.65
C LYS A 8 -28.05 -23.09 25.46
N VAL A 9 -27.81 -22.26 26.46
CA VAL A 9 -26.78 -21.20 26.41
C VAL A 9 -25.38 -21.80 26.29
N VAL A 10 -25.05 -22.80 27.10
CA VAL A 10 -23.74 -23.49 27.04
C VAL A 10 -23.53 -24.14 25.67
N ASN A 11 -24.55 -24.84 25.13
CA ASN A 11 -24.44 -25.44 23.80
C ASN A 11 -24.26 -24.40 22.71
N LEU A 12 -24.95 -23.26 22.75
CA LEU A 12 -24.81 -22.17 21.80
C LEU A 12 -23.41 -21.57 21.86
N VAL A 13 -22.90 -21.29 23.07
CA VAL A 13 -21.53 -20.78 23.26
C VAL A 13 -20.50 -21.78 22.73
N GLY A 14 -20.65 -23.06 23.04
CA GLY A 14 -19.77 -24.12 22.52
C GLY A 14 -19.78 -24.20 20.99
N PHE A 15 -20.96 -24.10 20.38
CA PHE A 15 -21.09 -24.08 18.92
C PHE A 15 -20.41 -22.83 18.29
N ILE A 16 -20.63 -21.66 18.88
CA ILE A 16 -19.98 -20.41 18.41
C ILE A 16 -18.44 -20.54 18.50
N MET A 17 -17.92 -21.02 19.65
CA MET A 17 -16.49 -21.26 19.82
C MET A 17 -15.95 -22.25 18.79
N PHE A 18 -16.65 -23.34 18.53
CA PHE A 18 -16.27 -24.31 17.49
C PHE A 18 -16.19 -23.65 16.11
N VAL A 19 -17.20 -22.88 15.72
CA VAL A 19 -17.22 -22.15 14.43
C VAL A 19 -16.03 -21.17 14.34
N VAL A 20 -15.76 -20.42 15.42
CA VAL A 20 -14.63 -19.48 15.46
C VAL A 20 -13.29 -20.20 15.28
N ILE A 21 -13.09 -21.32 15.99
CA ILE A 21 -11.84 -22.11 15.87
C ILE A 21 -11.68 -22.67 14.46
N VAL A 22 -12.73 -23.28 13.90
CA VAL A 22 -12.69 -23.85 12.54
C VAL A 22 -12.43 -22.75 11.51
N SER A 23 -13.08 -21.59 11.63
CA SER A 23 -12.86 -20.44 10.75
C SER A 23 -11.41 -19.95 10.85
N ARG A 24 -10.84 -19.84 12.05
CA ARG A 24 -9.45 -19.42 12.26
C ARG A 24 -8.45 -20.40 11.64
N VAL A 25 -8.66 -21.70 11.84
CA VAL A 25 -7.84 -22.75 11.22
C VAL A 25 -7.94 -22.66 9.70
N PHE A 26 -9.14 -22.53 9.16
CA PHE A 26 -9.34 -22.37 7.70
C PHE A 26 -8.61 -21.16 7.15
N LEU A 27 -8.72 -19.98 7.79
CA LEU A 27 -8.02 -18.77 7.38
C LEU A 27 -6.50 -18.98 7.41
N ASN A 28 -5.95 -19.52 8.49
CA ASN A 28 -4.52 -19.77 8.60
C ASN A 28 -4.02 -20.75 7.51
N VAL A 29 -4.77 -21.83 7.26
CA VAL A 29 -4.43 -22.79 6.19
C VAL A 29 -4.49 -22.09 4.81
N THR A 30 -5.49 -21.28 4.57
CA THR A 30 -5.58 -20.52 3.30
C THR A 30 -4.40 -19.59 3.12
N TYR A 31 -3.97 -18.92 4.18
CA TYR A 31 -2.78 -18.08 4.14
C TYR A 31 -1.48 -18.87 3.86
N LEU A 32 -1.37 -20.09 4.35
CA LEU A 32 -0.22 -20.95 4.01
C LEU A 32 -0.19 -21.33 2.54
N PHE A 33 -1.34 -21.53 1.91
CA PHE A 33 -1.40 -21.83 0.47
C PHE A 33 -1.08 -20.60 -0.40
N ARG A 34 -1.31 -19.38 0.07
CA ARG A 34 -0.85 -18.18 -0.65
C ARG A 34 0.67 -18.17 -0.64
N ASN A 35 1.25 -17.61 -1.72
CA ASN A 35 2.67 -17.34 -1.72
C ASN A 35 2.95 -16.38 -0.56
N VAL A 36 3.75 -16.82 0.41
CA VAL A 36 4.16 -15.98 1.53
C VAL A 36 5.22 -15.03 0.98
N THR A 37 4.75 -13.96 0.35
CA THR A 37 5.57 -12.91 -0.20
C THR A 37 5.52 -11.69 0.71
N MET A 38 6.32 -10.71 0.40
CA MET A 38 6.37 -9.36 0.94
C MET A 38 5.00 -8.81 1.30
N ASP A 39 4.00 -9.04 0.47
CA ASP A 39 2.66 -8.47 0.59
C ASP A 39 2.01 -8.77 1.94
N ARG A 40 2.26 -9.96 2.48
CA ARG A 40 1.69 -10.32 3.78
C ARG A 40 2.41 -9.66 4.95
N TYR A 41 3.71 -9.43 4.85
CA TYR A 41 4.44 -8.68 5.87
C TYR A 41 3.87 -7.28 6.05
N HIS A 42 3.50 -6.63 4.94
CA HIS A 42 2.89 -5.32 4.97
C HIS A 42 1.56 -5.30 5.74
N ILE A 43 0.69 -6.29 5.51
CA ILE A 43 -0.61 -6.35 6.20
C ILE A 43 -0.43 -6.59 7.70
N VAL A 44 0.35 -7.60 8.06
CA VAL A 44 0.47 -8.02 9.46
C VAL A 44 1.29 -7.02 10.26
N GLY A 45 2.38 -6.48 9.68
CA GLY A 45 3.16 -5.42 10.31
C GLY A 45 2.29 -4.20 10.64
N LEU A 46 1.48 -3.73 9.68
CA LEU A 46 0.59 -2.60 9.91
C LEU A 46 -0.44 -2.86 11.03
N GLU A 47 -0.93 -4.08 11.19
CA GLU A 47 -1.88 -4.43 12.24
C GLU A 47 -1.29 -4.38 13.65
N GLN A 48 0.01 -4.55 13.78
CA GLN A 48 0.71 -4.62 15.08
C GLN A 48 1.40 -3.32 15.49
N GLU A 49 1.82 -2.52 14.51
CA GLU A 49 2.50 -1.27 14.75
C GLU A 49 1.49 -0.13 14.87
N ASN A 50 1.63 0.68 15.92
CA ASN A 50 0.95 1.97 15.97
C ASN A 50 1.85 2.98 15.26
N VAL A 51 1.38 3.54 14.14
CA VAL A 51 2.19 4.39 13.27
C VAL A 51 1.58 5.77 13.09
N ASP A 52 2.43 6.79 13.10
CA ASP A 52 2.02 8.19 12.91
C ASP A 52 1.76 8.48 11.43
N MET A 53 2.49 7.82 10.53
CA MET A 53 2.36 8.00 9.09
C MET A 53 2.28 6.67 8.35
N VAL A 54 1.38 6.56 7.37
CA VAL A 54 1.33 5.41 6.45
C VAL A 54 1.51 5.88 5.02
N TYR A 55 2.50 5.31 4.32
CA TYR A 55 2.71 5.53 2.90
C TYR A 55 1.97 4.44 2.10
N ILE A 56 0.93 4.83 1.38
CA ILE A 56 0.07 3.95 0.59
C ILE A 56 0.41 4.08 -0.88
N GLY A 57 0.59 2.95 -1.57
CA GLY A 57 0.89 3.00 -3.00
C GLY A 57 1.20 1.66 -3.64
N GLY A 58 1.81 1.73 -4.82
CA GLY A 58 2.40 0.60 -5.52
C GLY A 58 3.84 0.34 -5.07
N SER A 59 4.61 -0.38 -5.89
CA SER A 59 6.04 -0.65 -5.62
C SER A 59 6.85 0.62 -5.32
N ALA A 60 6.46 1.73 -5.89
CA ALA A 60 7.07 3.03 -5.62
C ALA A 60 6.93 3.49 -4.16
N ALA A 61 5.98 3.02 -3.38
CA ALA A 61 5.90 3.35 -1.97
C ALA A 61 6.89 2.50 -1.15
N PHE A 62 6.85 1.17 -1.30
CA PHE A 62 7.69 0.30 -0.48
C PHE A 62 9.17 0.23 -0.91
N VAL A 63 9.49 0.60 -2.15
CA VAL A 63 10.91 0.69 -2.59
C VAL A 63 11.55 2.01 -2.20
N TYR A 64 10.78 3.09 -2.17
CA TYR A 64 11.32 4.44 -2.05
C TYR A 64 11.38 4.97 -0.62
N TRP A 65 10.41 4.62 0.21
CA TRP A 65 10.32 5.14 1.57
C TRP A 65 11.01 4.21 2.56
N GLN A 66 11.97 4.75 3.32
CA GLN A 66 12.73 4.04 4.35
C GLN A 66 12.23 4.46 5.75
N PRO A 67 11.27 3.71 6.36
CA PRO A 67 10.67 4.11 7.63
C PRO A 67 11.67 4.23 8.77
N LEU A 68 12.68 3.35 8.83
CA LEU A 68 13.69 3.38 9.87
C LEU A 68 14.65 4.57 9.75
N LYS A 69 14.89 5.05 8.49
CA LYS A 69 15.63 6.30 8.31
C LYS A 69 14.84 7.48 8.87
N ALA A 70 13.57 7.60 8.54
CA ALA A 70 12.69 8.65 9.05
C ALA A 70 12.58 8.60 10.59
N TRP A 71 12.51 7.40 11.18
CA TRP A 71 12.61 7.23 12.62
C TRP A 71 13.95 7.75 13.16
N ASN A 72 15.07 7.40 12.53
CA ASN A 72 16.38 7.83 12.98
C ASN A 72 16.56 9.34 12.91
N ASP A 73 16.06 9.99 11.88
CA ASP A 73 16.26 11.42 11.63
C ASP A 73 15.26 12.30 12.40
N TYR A 74 13.98 11.89 12.48
CA TYR A 74 12.90 12.71 13.05
C TYR A 74 12.13 12.08 14.21
N GLY A 75 12.21 10.76 14.40
CA GLY A 75 11.64 10.05 15.55
C GLY A 75 10.15 9.75 15.46
N TYR A 76 9.47 9.99 14.33
CA TYR A 76 8.11 9.54 14.13
C TYR A 76 8.07 8.15 13.52
N THR A 77 7.02 7.40 13.82
CA THR A 77 6.82 6.06 13.28
C THR A 77 6.14 6.11 11.92
N SER A 78 6.58 5.25 10.99
CA SER A 78 5.95 5.17 9.67
C SER A 78 5.97 3.75 9.09
N TYR A 79 5.07 3.48 8.14
CA TYR A 79 4.97 2.17 7.50
C TYR A 79 4.60 2.30 6.01
N SER A 80 5.22 1.46 5.17
CA SER A 80 4.85 1.37 3.75
C SER A 80 3.77 0.31 3.55
N TYR A 81 2.50 0.73 3.43
CA TYR A 81 1.37 -0.15 3.11
C TYR A 81 1.14 -0.19 1.60
N ALA A 82 1.90 -1.04 0.92
CA ALA A 82 2.01 -1.04 -0.53
C ALA A 82 2.31 -2.43 -1.09
N THR A 83 1.96 -2.66 -2.36
CA THR A 83 2.28 -3.89 -3.10
C THR A 83 2.55 -3.60 -4.57
N ASN A 84 3.03 -4.61 -5.31
CA ASN A 84 3.41 -4.47 -6.71
C ASN A 84 2.20 -4.22 -7.64
N THR A 85 2.42 -3.40 -8.67
CA THR A 85 1.51 -3.28 -9.84
C THR A 85 0.04 -3.07 -9.46
N ILE A 86 -0.22 -2.16 -8.51
CA ILE A 86 -1.60 -1.88 -8.08
C ILE A 86 -2.41 -1.15 -9.15
N GLN A 87 -3.71 -1.33 -9.11
CA GLN A 87 -4.66 -0.52 -9.87
C GLN A 87 -5.07 0.72 -9.07
N ALA A 88 -5.39 1.82 -9.73
CA ALA A 88 -5.71 3.08 -9.07
C ALA A 88 -6.89 2.98 -8.09
N GLU A 89 -7.89 2.12 -8.39
CA GLU A 89 -9.03 1.85 -7.51
C GLU A 89 -8.63 1.30 -6.14
N SER A 90 -7.48 0.61 -6.06
CA SER A 90 -6.99 0.04 -4.81
C SER A 90 -6.61 1.10 -3.79
N LEU A 91 -6.18 2.29 -4.23
CA LEU A 91 -5.73 3.35 -3.33
C LEU A 91 -6.79 3.68 -2.29
N LYS A 92 -8.05 3.90 -2.72
CA LYS A 92 -9.14 4.17 -1.79
C LYS A 92 -9.39 2.99 -0.84
N ALA A 93 -9.38 1.75 -1.35
CA ALA A 93 -9.60 0.57 -0.53
C ALA A 93 -8.51 0.39 0.53
N TYR A 94 -7.25 0.72 0.20
CA TYR A 94 -6.13 0.69 1.13
C TYR A 94 -6.23 1.79 2.19
N VAL A 95 -6.59 3.01 1.80
CA VAL A 95 -6.85 4.09 2.76
C VAL A 95 -7.97 3.70 3.72
N GLU A 96 -9.09 3.14 3.22
CA GLU A 96 -10.18 2.64 4.05
C GLU A 96 -9.73 1.55 5.03
N GLU A 97 -8.88 0.63 4.59
CA GLU A 97 -8.36 -0.48 5.40
C GLU A 97 -7.46 0.04 6.52
N VAL A 98 -6.52 0.90 6.18
CA VAL A 98 -5.58 1.52 7.13
C VAL A 98 -6.33 2.40 8.14
N HIS A 99 -7.21 3.27 7.67
CA HIS A 99 -7.97 4.17 8.55
C HIS A 99 -8.81 3.42 9.59
N LYS A 100 -9.36 2.25 9.24
CA LYS A 100 -10.11 1.42 10.19
C LYS A 100 -9.23 0.75 11.26
N LYS A 101 -7.96 0.49 10.95
CA LYS A 101 -7.07 -0.30 11.80
C LYS A 101 -6.07 0.55 12.60
N GLN A 102 -5.53 1.61 12.00
CA GLN A 102 -4.39 2.36 12.54
C GLN A 102 -4.70 3.83 12.84
N ASN A 103 -5.52 4.48 12.05
CA ASN A 103 -5.83 5.90 12.18
C ASN A 103 -4.57 6.81 12.30
N PRO A 104 -3.63 6.76 11.34
CA PRO A 104 -2.41 7.55 11.39
C PRO A 104 -2.68 9.05 11.33
N GLU A 105 -1.75 9.86 11.84
CA GLU A 105 -1.83 11.33 11.79
C GLU A 105 -1.64 11.88 10.37
N LEU A 106 -0.89 11.15 9.51
CA LEU A 106 -0.66 11.51 8.11
C LEU A 106 -0.76 10.29 7.19
N PHE A 107 -1.55 10.42 6.14
CA PHE A 107 -1.52 9.52 4.99
C PHE A 107 -0.66 10.14 3.89
N VAL A 108 0.36 9.43 3.44
CA VAL A 108 1.08 9.74 2.19
C VAL A 108 0.56 8.79 1.11
N ILE A 109 0.01 9.33 0.02
CA ILE A 109 -0.63 8.51 -1.02
C ILE A 109 0.10 8.69 -2.34
N GLY A 110 0.75 7.61 -2.81
CA GLY A 110 1.43 7.56 -4.10
C GLY A 110 0.46 7.42 -5.26
N VAL A 111 0.36 8.44 -6.12
CA VAL A 111 -0.59 8.47 -7.25
C VAL A 111 -0.02 7.87 -8.54
N ARG A 112 1.15 7.23 -8.52
CA ARG A 112 1.70 6.55 -9.71
C ARG A 112 0.83 5.42 -10.24
N ALA A 113 -0.10 4.88 -9.45
CA ALA A 113 -1.07 3.91 -9.94
C ALA A 113 -1.89 4.40 -11.15
N PHE A 114 -2.05 5.72 -11.30
CA PHE A 114 -2.71 6.34 -12.46
C PHE A 114 -1.86 6.35 -13.74
N GLN A 115 -0.54 6.09 -13.66
CA GLN A 115 0.33 5.99 -14.82
C GLN A 115 -0.02 4.79 -15.71
N TYR A 116 -0.36 3.67 -15.08
CA TYR A 116 -0.55 2.36 -15.74
C TYR A 116 -2.02 2.00 -15.94
N TYR A 117 -2.88 2.99 -16.01
CA TYR A 117 -4.29 2.73 -16.20
C TYR A 117 -4.57 1.98 -17.52
N SER A 118 -5.38 0.94 -17.44
CA SER A 118 -5.89 0.20 -18.58
C SER A 118 -7.34 -0.19 -18.33
N ASP A 119 -8.20 -0.02 -19.34
CA ASP A 119 -9.60 -0.50 -19.29
C ASP A 119 -9.68 -2.03 -19.15
N GLU A 120 -8.62 -2.72 -19.54
CA GLU A 120 -8.46 -4.17 -19.41
C GLU A 120 -7.32 -4.48 -18.42
N PRO A 121 -7.61 -4.48 -17.11
CA PRO A 121 -6.59 -4.78 -16.12
C PRO A 121 -6.11 -6.23 -16.26
N SER A 122 -4.81 -6.45 -16.14
CA SER A 122 -4.25 -7.80 -16.11
C SER A 122 -4.74 -8.57 -14.88
N GLU A 123 -4.82 -9.89 -14.98
CA GLU A 123 -5.09 -10.75 -13.80
C GLU A 123 -4.11 -10.43 -12.67
N ALA A 124 -2.82 -10.26 -12.98
CA ALA A 124 -1.80 -9.91 -12.01
C ALA A 124 -2.10 -8.58 -11.30
N GLY A 125 -2.54 -7.54 -12.02
CA GLY A 125 -2.88 -6.25 -11.43
C GLY A 125 -4.03 -6.35 -10.43
N ILE A 126 -5.10 -7.08 -10.78
CA ILE A 126 -6.23 -7.30 -9.88
C ILE A 126 -5.80 -8.15 -8.67
N ARG A 127 -5.03 -9.22 -8.89
CA ARG A 127 -4.54 -10.09 -7.83
C ARG A 127 -3.65 -9.34 -6.84
N ASN A 128 -2.62 -8.66 -7.33
CA ASN A 128 -1.72 -7.89 -6.48
C ASN A 128 -2.50 -6.87 -5.63
N SER A 129 -3.46 -6.20 -6.23
CA SER A 129 -4.29 -5.22 -5.53
C SER A 129 -5.20 -5.84 -4.46
N SER A 130 -5.85 -6.98 -4.76
CA SER A 130 -6.86 -7.58 -3.88
C SER A 130 -6.27 -8.58 -2.88
N ASP A 131 -5.29 -9.40 -3.30
CA ASP A 131 -4.74 -10.45 -2.46
C ASP A 131 -3.78 -9.90 -1.40
N PHE A 132 -3.29 -8.67 -1.59
CA PHE A 132 -2.58 -7.91 -0.56
C PHE A 132 -3.45 -7.64 0.67
N MET A 133 -4.76 -7.43 0.49
CA MET A 133 -5.70 -7.13 1.57
C MET A 133 -6.11 -8.38 2.34
N ASP A 134 -6.59 -8.20 3.57
CA ASP A 134 -7.15 -9.28 4.38
C ASP A 134 -8.35 -9.93 3.67
N MET A 135 -8.41 -11.27 3.66
CA MET A 135 -9.51 -12.03 3.05
C MET A 135 -10.88 -11.69 3.62
N THR A 136 -10.93 -11.24 4.85
CA THR A 136 -12.18 -10.87 5.55
C THR A 136 -12.51 -9.39 5.41
N SER A 137 -11.67 -8.62 4.72
CA SER A 137 -11.86 -7.17 4.58
C SER A 137 -13.07 -6.84 3.71
N ILE A 138 -13.97 -6.02 4.23
CA ILE A 138 -15.09 -5.45 3.49
C ILE A 138 -14.59 -4.55 2.36
N SER A 139 -13.48 -3.85 2.56
CA SER A 139 -12.88 -2.96 1.54
C SER A 139 -12.35 -3.77 0.36
N ARG A 140 -11.71 -4.94 0.62
CA ARG A 140 -11.33 -5.90 -0.44
C ARG A 140 -12.54 -6.37 -1.26
N TYR A 141 -13.61 -6.75 -0.57
CA TYR A 141 -14.83 -7.22 -1.24
C TYR A 141 -15.44 -6.13 -2.13
N LYS A 142 -15.50 -4.89 -1.65
CA LYS A 142 -15.98 -3.73 -2.44
C LYS A 142 -15.08 -3.48 -3.65
N LEU A 143 -13.76 -3.54 -3.48
CA LEU A 143 -12.77 -3.37 -4.54
C LEU A 143 -12.97 -4.40 -5.66
N LEU A 144 -13.08 -5.69 -5.31
CA LEU A 144 -13.34 -6.75 -6.29
C LEU A 144 -14.67 -6.54 -7.04
N ASN A 145 -15.73 -6.15 -6.34
CA ASN A 145 -17.01 -5.85 -6.99
C ASN A 145 -16.88 -4.66 -7.95
N GLN A 146 -16.12 -3.64 -7.61
CA GLN A 146 -15.85 -2.49 -8.46
C GLN A 146 -15.10 -2.91 -9.74
N TYR A 147 -14.05 -3.71 -9.61
CA TYR A 147 -13.32 -4.26 -10.76
C TYR A 147 -14.23 -5.04 -11.71
N PHE A 148 -14.98 -6.00 -11.19
CA PHE A 148 -15.83 -6.85 -12.01
C PHE A 148 -17.04 -6.13 -12.61
N LYS A 149 -17.40 -4.97 -12.09
CA LYS A 149 -18.48 -4.14 -12.62
C LYS A 149 -18.01 -3.12 -13.66
N ASN A 150 -16.87 -2.48 -13.42
CA ASN A 150 -16.44 -1.29 -14.14
C ASN A 150 -15.33 -1.56 -15.16
N ARG A 151 -14.75 -2.76 -15.16
CA ARG A 151 -13.65 -3.14 -16.06
C ARG A 151 -14.08 -4.25 -17.02
N ASN A 152 -13.48 -4.25 -18.19
CA ASN A 152 -13.66 -5.31 -19.19
C ASN A 152 -12.89 -6.57 -18.80
N VAL A 153 -13.33 -7.23 -17.73
CA VAL A 153 -12.75 -8.50 -17.31
C VAL A 153 -13.28 -9.62 -18.19
N SER A 154 -12.41 -10.50 -18.67
CA SER A 154 -12.79 -11.64 -19.51
C SER A 154 -13.95 -12.43 -18.90
N LYS A 155 -14.88 -12.87 -19.77
CA LYS A 155 -16.03 -13.71 -19.38
C LYS A 155 -15.61 -15.06 -18.79
N ASP A 156 -14.43 -15.54 -19.18
CA ASP A 156 -13.86 -16.82 -18.73
C ASP A 156 -13.12 -16.70 -17.40
N THR A 157 -13.08 -15.48 -16.81
CA THR A 157 -12.42 -15.25 -15.52
C THR A 157 -13.16 -15.98 -14.41
N ASP A 158 -12.44 -16.87 -13.70
CA ASP A 158 -12.95 -17.50 -12.48
C ASP A 158 -13.04 -16.46 -11.34
N LYS A 159 -14.16 -15.73 -11.30
CA LYS A 159 -14.40 -14.70 -10.29
C LYS A 159 -14.39 -15.23 -8.86
N LEU A 160 -14.81 -16.50 -8.66
CA LEU A 160 -14.86 -17.10 -7.32
C LEU A 160 -13.47 -17.16 -6.70
N SER A 161 -12.44 -17.43 -7.49
CA SER A 161 -11.05 -17.51 -7.02
C SER A 161 -10.49 -16.19 -6.49
N TYR A 162 -11.10 -15.05 -6.82
CA TYR A 162 -10.73 -13.74 -6.27
C TYR A 162 -11.36 -13.48 -4.89
N TYR A 163 -12.54 -14.04 -4.63
CA TYR A 163 -13.23 -13.90 -3.35
C TYR A 163 -12.82 -14.96 -2.33
N LEU A 164 -12.40 -16.15 -2.82
CA LEU A 164 -11.96 -17.28 -2.02
C LEU A 164 -10.55 -17.69 -2.42
N ASP A 165 -9.55 -17.21 -1.72
CA ASP A 165 -8.14 -17.43 -2.03
C ASP A 165 -7.79 -18.92 -2.10
N ILE A 166 -8.43 -19.76 -1.30
CA ILE A 166 -8.22 -21.21 -1.35
C ILE A 166 -8.58 -21.80 -2.71
N ALA A 167 -9.54 -21.23 -3.44
CA ALA A 167 -9.89 -21.69 -4.78
C ALA A 167 -8.74 -21.46 -5.80
N LYS A 168 -7.95 -20.41 -5.60
CA LYS A 168 -6.76 -20.12 -6.45
C LYS A 168 -5.54 -20.89 -6.00
N TYR A 169 -5.25 -20.91 -4.69
CA TYR A 169 -3.94 -21.28 -4.16
C TYR A 169 -3.83 -22.71 -3.60
N HIS A 170 -4.94 -23.47 -3.56
CA HIS A 170 -4.99 -24.81 -2.95
C HIS A 170 -3.95 -25.82 -3.48
N THR A 171 -3.39 -25.58 -4.67
CA THR A 171 -2.35 -26.43 -5.27
C THR A 171 -0.96 -26.18 -4.69
N ASN A 172 -0.73 -25.07 -3.97
CA ASN A 172 0.56 -24.73 -3.36
C ASN A 172 0.84 -25.54 -2.10
N THR A 173 0.67 -26.86 -2.17
CA THR A 173 0.78 -27.77 -1.02
C THR A 173 2.18 -27.81 -0.41
N SER A 174 3.23 -27.47 -1.17
CA SER A 174 4.61 -27.36 -0.66
C SER A 174 4.76 -26.38 0.49
N ASN A 175 3.94 -25.33 0.52
CA ASN A 175 3.95 -24.33 1.59
C ASN A 175 3.55 -24.90 2.95
N LEU A 176 2.77 -25.99 2.98
CA LEU A 176 2.41 -26.67 4.23
C LEU A 176 3.63 -27.28 4.94
N ALA A 177 4.68 -27.60 4.21
CA ALA A 177 5.94 -28.10 4.75
C ALA A 177 7.01 -27.00 4.95
N SER A 178 6.72 -25.76 4.54
CA SER A 178 7.65 -24.64 4.64
C SER A 178 7.76 -24.14 6.08
N LYS A 179 8.96 -24.24 6.67
CA LYS A 179 9.24 -23.65 7.98
C LYS A 179 9.10 -22.13 7.96
N GLU A 180 9.43 -21.49 6.85
CA GLU A 180 9.33 -20.06 6.64
C GLU A 180 7.85 -19.61 6.67
N ALA A 181 6.96 -20.29 5.92
CA ALA A 181 5.54 -19.98 5.92
C ALA A 181 4.89 -20.13 7.31
N TRP A 182 5.25 -21.17 8.06
CA TRP A 182 4.79 -21.36 9.43
C TRP A 182 5.42 -20.35 10.39
N GLY A 183 6.71 -20.08 10.25
CA GLY A 183 7.42 -19.06 11.02
C GLY A 183 6.75 -17.69 10.87
N PHE A 184 6.40 -17.33 9.65
CA PHE A 184 5.68 -16.12 9.34
C PHE A 184 4.32 -16.01 10.08
N ILE A 185 3.51 -17.07 10.07
CA ILE A 185 2.24 -17.12 10.79
C ILE A 185 2.44 -17.04 12.32
N ASN A 186 3.44 -17.75 12.84
CA ASN A 186 3.72 -17.81 14.26
C ASN A 186 4.30 -16.50 14.81
N ASN A 187 5.12 -15.80 14.02
CA ASN A 187 5.73 -14.53 14.41
C ASN A 187 4.82 -13.33 14.14
N ASN A 188 3.57 -13.56 13.77
CA ASN A 188 2.60 -12.53 13.41
C ASN A 188 3.07 -11.60 12.27
N GLY A 189 4.05 -12.05 11.48
CA GLY A 189 4.50 -11.34 10.27
C GLY A 189 5.12 -9.96 10.53
N LYS A 190 5.87 -9.78 11.61
CA LYS A 190 6.62 -8.56 11.85
C LYS A 190 7.51 -8.25 10.67
N SER A 191 7.37 -7.06 10.10
CA SER A 191 8.32 -6.53 9.12
C SER A 191 9.41 -5.78 9.86
N GLU A 192 10.65 -6.28 9.80
CA GLU A 192 11.80 -5.61 10.40
C GLU A 192 12.02 -4.24 9.76
N ASN A 193 11.82 -4.12 8.44
CA ASN A 193 12.00 -2.89 7.68
C ASN A 193 10.72 -2.04 7.56
N LYS A 194 9.68 -2.32 8.36
CA LYS A 194 8.42 -1.56 8.37
C LYS A 194 7.78 -1.38 6.98
N GLY A 195 7.87 -2.44 6.15
CA GLY A 195 7.32 -2.46 4.80
C GLY A 195 8.24 -1.90 3.72
N TRP A 196 9.48 -1.54 4.03
CA TRP A 196 10.47 -1.15 3.02
C TRP A 196 11.22 -2.36 2.48
N GLU A 197 11.50 -2.32 1.18
CA GLU A 197 12.30 -3.32 0.48
C GLU A 197 13.27 -2.66 -0.46
N TRP A 198 14.54 -2.98 -0.31
CA TRP A 198 15.60 -2.40 -1.12
C TRP A 198 15.80 -3.14 -2.44
N MET A 199 16.32 -2.41 -3.41
CA MET A 199 16.85 -2.92 -4.66
C MET A 199 18.33 -2.59 -4.75
N ASP A 200 19.17 -3.57 -5.05
CA ASP A 200 20.64 -3.47 -4.94
C ASP A 200 21.39 -3.33 -6.27
N SER A 201 20.66 -3.31 -7.40
CA SER A 201 21.25 -3.21 -8.73
C SER A 201 21.22 -1.78 -9.28
N TYR A 202 21.96 -1.57 -10.37
CA TYR A 202 22.10 -0.27 -11.05
C TYR A 202 21.64 -0.37 -12.50
N ALA A 203 20.85 0.59 -12.94
CA ALA A 203 20.37 0.65 -14.32
C ALA A 203 21.29 1.41 -15.29
N TYR A 204 22.22 2.21 -14.78
CA TYR A 204 23.10 3.08 -15.56
C TYR A 204 22.33 3.92 -16.60
N LEU A 205 21.30 4.62 -16.17
CA LEU A 205 20.45 5.43 -17.02
C LEU A 205 21.06 6.82 -17.28
N ASP A 206 20.78 7.37 -18.45
CA ASP A 206 20.87 8.83 -18.65
C ASP A 206 19.65 9.49 -17.99
N ALA A 207 19.83 10.73 -17.50
CA ALA A 207 18.71 11.51 -16.97
C ALA A 207 17.63 11.75 -18.06
N PRO A 208 16.34 11.80 -17.70
CA PRO A 208 15.30 12.13 -18.66
C PRO A 208 15.51 13.53 -19.22
N LYS A 209 15.20 13.71 -20.52
CA LYS A 209 15.33 14.98 -21.22
C LYS A 209 13.95 15.42 -21.71
N ASP A 210 13.75 16.72 -21.83
CA ASP A 210 12.54 17.32 -22.42
C ASP A 210 11.21 16.85 -21.78
N TYR A 211 11.23 16.45 -20.50
CA TYR A 211 10.04 15.99 -19.76
C TYR A 211 9.26 17.16 -19.13
N GLU A 212 9.92 18.27 -18.86
CA GLU A 212 9.29 19.45 -18.25
C GLU A 212 8.21 20.01 -19.16
N THR A 213 7.02 20.19 -18.62
CA THR A 213 5.89 20.76 -19.34
C THR A 213 4.87 21.39 -18.40
N GLN A 214 4.22 22.46 -18.89
CA GLN A 214 3.04 23.05 -18.23
C GLN A 214 1.73 22.56 -18.87
N GLU A 215 1.79 21.66 -19.85
CA GLU A 215 0.63 21.06 -20.47
C GLU A 215 -0.16 20.20 -19.46
N ARG A 216 -1.46 20.02 -19.72
CA ARG A 216 -2.37 19.16 -18.98
C ARG A 216 -2.89 18.09 -19.94
N ALA A 217 -2.61 16.84 -19.64
CA ALA A 217 -3.21 15.74 -20.39
C ALA A 217 -4.65 15.53 -19.95
N GLU A 218 -5.50 15.17 -20.87
CA GLU A 218 -6.86 14.69 -20.55
C GLU A 218 -6.76 13.32 -19.89
N LEU A 219 -7.39 13.17 -18.72
CA LEU A 219 -7.51 11.88 -18.05
C LEU A 219 -8.67 11.09 -18.65
N LEU A 220 -8.54 9.78 -18.70
CA LEU A 220 -9.66 8.91 -18.99
C LEU A 220 -10.78 9.14 -17.97
N GLU A 221 -12.02 9.09 -18.40
CA GLU A 221 -13.18 9.36 -17.55
C GLU A 221 -13.21 8.47 -16.29
N ASN A 222 -12.79 7.22 -16.42
CA ASN A 222 -12.68 6.32 -15.29
C ASN A 222 -11.56 6.72 -14.31
N ASP A 223 -10.39 7.16 -14.80
CA ASP A 223 -9.30 7.65 -13.93
C ASP A 223 -9.74 8.86 -13.12
N LYS A 224 -10.41 9.81 -13.79
CA LYS A 224 -10.96 10.99 -13.16
C LYS A 224 -11.93 10.62 -12.05
N LYS A 225 -12.88 9.74 -12.34
CA LYS A 225 -13.86 9.26 -11.36
C LYS A 225 -13.21 8.55 -10.17
N ILE A 226 -12.22 7.70 -10.41
CA ILE A 226 -11.48 7.00 -9.36
C ILE A 226 -10.77 7.99 -8.45
N LEU A 227 -10.12 9.01 -9.02
CA LEU A 227 -9.46 10.06 -8.25
C LEU A 227 -10.48 10.88 -7.44
N GLU A 228 -11.59 11.29 -8.04
CA GLU A 228 -12.68 12.00 -7.36
C GLU A 228 -13.25 11.19 -6.18
N GLU A 229 -13.46 9.88 -6.35
CA GLU A 229 -13.92 8.99 -5.28
C GLU A 229 -12.91 8.90 -4.12
N LEU A 230 -11.61 8.83 -4.42
CA LEU A 230 -10.55 8.84 -3.41
C LEU A 230 -10.52 10.16 -2.65
N LEU A 231 -10.50 11.30 -3.36
CA LEU A 231 -10.47 12.64 -2.78
C LEU A 231 -11.71 12.91 -1.91
N SER A 232 -12.89 12.52 -2.41
CA SER A 232 -14.15 12.65 -1.67
C SER A 232 -14.14 11.84 -0.38
N TYR A 233 -13.61 10.62 -0.41
CA TYR A 233 -13.47 9.78 0.77
C TYR A 233 -12.54 10.45 1.80
N CYS A 234 -11.34 10.83 1.40
CA CYS A 234 -10.38 11.48 2.28
C CYS A 234 -10.97 12.76 2.92
N LYS A 235 -11.74 13.52 2.15
CA LYS A 235 -12.40 14.74 2.64
C LYS A 235 -13.53 14.44 3.61
N SER A 236 -14.37 13.44 3.33
CA SER A 236 -15.49 13.07 4.20
C SER A 236 -15.02 12.54 5.55
N GLU A 237 -13.94 11.78 5.56
CA GLU A 237 -13.32 11.25 6.78
C GLU A 237 -12.37 12.26 7.47
N LYS A 238 -12.18 13.45 6.87
CA LYS A 238 -11.29 14.52 7.37
C LYS A 238 -9.84 14.04 7.56
N LEU A 239 -9.36 13.19 6.66
CA LEU A 239 -8.01 12.68 6.74
C LEU A 239 -6.99 13.76 6.40
N ASN A 240 -5.87 13.76 7.11
CA ASN A 240 -4.70 14.56 6.77
C ASN A 240 -3.89 13.79 5.71
N VAL A 241 -3.80 14.32 4.48
CA VAL A 241 -3.26 13.59 3.33
C VAL A 241 -2.26 14.44 2.56
N LEU A 242 -1.13 13.83 2.23
CA LEU A 242 -0.19 14.29 1.21
C LEU A 242 -0.23 13.33 0.02
N PHE A 243 -0.61 13.82 -1.15
CA PHE A 243 -0.50 13.07 -2.39
C PHE A 243 0.86 13.28 -3.04
N VAL A 244 1.51 12.19 -3.45
CA VAL A 244 2.87 12.26 -3.99
C VAL A 244 3.02 11.49 -5.30
N VAL A 245 3.90 12.00 -6.17
CA VAL A 245 4.52 11.23 -7.26
C VAL A 245 6.00 11.07 -6.90
N CYS A 246 6.45 9.85 -6.62
CA CYS A 246 7.87 9.60 -6.37
C CYS A 246 8.70 9.80 -7.65
N PRO A 247 10.01 10.09 -7.56
CA PRO A 247 10.85 10.36 -8.72
C PRO A 247 11.11 9.07 -9.51
N TYR A 248 11.05 9.15 -10.84
CA TYR A 248 11.41 8.07 -11.75
C TYR A 248 11.85 8.64 -13.09
N TRP A 249 12.22 7.82 -14.06
CA TRP A 249 12.53 8.28 -15.40
C TRP A 249 11.24 8.69 -16.14
N ILE A 250 10.78 9.93 -15.88
CA ILE A 250 9.49 10.46 -16.33
C ILE A 250 9.52 10.87 -17.81
N THR A 251 8.39 10.71 -18.50
CA THR A 251 8.16 11.26 -19.85
C THR A 251 7.37 12.57 -19.79
N LYS A 252 7.37 13.32 -20.89
CA LYS A 252 6.57 14.55 -21.02
C LYS A 252 5.07 14.26 -20.89
N GLU A 253 4.63 13.14 -21.45
CA GLU A 253 3.23 12.68 -21.38
C GLU A 253 2.80 12.37 -19.93
N ASP A 254 3.66 11.67 -19.18
CA ASP A 254 3.43 11.39 -17.79
C ASP A 254 3.39 12.69 -16.96
N GLN A 255 4.32 13.61 -17.20
CA GLN A 255 4.34 14.91 -16.53
C GLN A 255 3.04 15.70 -16.79
N ALA A 256 2.58 15.75 -18.04
CA ALA A 256 1.31 16.41 -18.38
C ALA A 256 0.11 15.78 -17.68
N LYS A 257 0.07 14.43 -17.53
CA LYS A 257 -0.94 13.71 -16.76
C LYS A 257 -0.89 14.07 -15.28
N TYR A 258 0.30 14.09 -14.69
CA TYR A 258 0.46 14.44 -13.28
C TYR A 258 0.16 15.92 -12.99
N ASN A 259 0.33 16.82 -13.96
CA ASN A 259 -0.14 18.19 -13.81
C ASN A 259 -1.67 18.25 -13.66
N THR A 260 -2.42 17.47 -14.46
CA THR A 260 -3.89 17.37 -14.32
C THR A 260 -4.30 16.76 -12.99
N ILE A 261 -3.68 15.65 -12.58
CA ILE A 261 -3.95 14.99 -11.30
C ILE A 261 -3.64 15.94 -10.14
N GLY A 262 -2.52 16.66 -10.19
CA GLY A 262 -2.12 17.63 -9.18
C GLY A 262 -3.10 18.79 -9.05
N ASP A 263 -3.62 19.30 -10.17
CA ASP A 263 -4.63 20.36 -10.16
C ASP A 263 -5.93 19.87 -9.46
N MET A 264 -6.43 18.68 -9.81
CA MET A 264 -7.63 18.10 -9.17
C MET A 264 -7.44 17.88 -7.66
N ILE A 265 -6.24 17.42 -7.24
CA ILE A 265 -5.91 17.22 -5.82
C ILE A 265 -5.91 18.57 -5.08
N LYS A 266 -5.24 19.58 -5.62
CA LYS A 266 -5.14 20.93 -5.03
C LYS A 266 -6.51 21.63 -4.98
N GLU A 267 -7.32 21.52 -6.01
CA GLU A 267 -8.70 22.03 -6.06
C GLU A 267 -9.60 21.37 -5.00
N SER A 268 -9.33 20.11 -4.65
CA SER A 268 -10.02 19.40 -3.56
C SER A 268 -9.55 19.81 -2.17
N GLY A 269 -8.49 20.64 -2.07
CA GLY A 269 -7.95 21.17 -0.82
C GLY A 269 -6.87 20.33 -0.17
N PHE A 270 -6.27 19.40 -0.90
CA PHE A 270 -5.15 18.58 -0.41
C PHE A 270 -3.79 19.06 -0.94
N ASN A 271 -2.73 18.72 -0.20
CA ASN A 271 -1.35 18.91 -0.64
C ASN A 271 -0.96 17.88 -1.71
N TYR A 272 -0.19 18.35 -2.69
CA TYR A 272 0.34 17.52 -3.77
C TYR A 272 1.81 17.85 -4.02
N LEU A 273 2.64 16.83 -4.11
CA LEU A 273 4.08 16.91 -4.36
C LEU A 273 4.46 15.99 -5.52
N ASN A 274 4.91 16.55 -6.64
CA ASN A 274 5.54 15.79 -7.71
C ASN A 274 7.07 15.85 -7.54
N ALA A 275 7.65 14.77 -7.01
CA ALA A 275 9.09 14.73 -6.74
C ALA A 275 9.95 14.67 -8.02
N ASN A 276 9.34 14.46 -9.21
CA ASN A 276 10.07 14.55 -10.46
C ASN A 276 10.51 15.99 -10.78
N ASP A 277 9.90 16.99 -10.16
CA ASP A 277 10.28 18.40 -10.31
C ASP A 277 11.52 18.78 -9.44
N TYR A 278 12.06 17.83 -8.65
CA TYR A 278 13.09 18.08 -7.61
C TYR A 278 14.31 17.15 -7.72
N TYR A 279 14.64 16.62 -8.89
CA TYR A 279 15.80 15.70 -9.05
C TYR A 279 17.10 16.32 -8.54
N ASP A 280 17.35 17.61 -8.87
CA ASP A 280 18.56 18.32 -8.46
C ASP A 280 18.61 18.55 -6.95
N GLU A 281 17.49 18.89 -6.32
CA GLU A 281 17.39 19.09 -4.87
C GLU A 281 17.65 17.79 -4.11
N MET A 282 17.12 16.68 -4.61
CA MET A 282 17.40 15.34 -4.09
C MET A 282 18.80 14.85 -4.44
N LYS A 283 19.52 15.50 -5.38
CA LYS A 283 20.81 15.05 -5.92
C LYS A 283 20.74 13.62 -6.47
N LEU A 284 19.65 13.29 -7.16
CA LEU A 284 19.50 11.98 -7.78
C LEU A 284 20.40 11.85 -9.00
N ASP A 285 21.19 10.77 -9.02
CA ASP A 285 22.04 10.39 -10.14
C ASP A 285 21.44 9.17 -10.84
N PHE A 286 20.96 9.38 -12.07
CA PHE A 286 20.31 8.33 -12.85
C PHE A 286 21.25 7.16 -13.21
N SER A 287 22.57 7.38 -13.15
CA SER A 287 23.56 6.33 -13.41
C SER A 287 23.80 5.41 -12.22
N THR A 288 23.51 5.85 -10.99
CA THR A 288 23.86 5.13 -9.76
C THR A 288 22.70 4.88 -8.80
N ASP A 289 21.63 5.70 -8.86
CA ASP A 289 20.56 5.70 -7.86
C ASP A 289 19.28 4.96 -8.32
N PHE A 290 19.30 4.42 -9.53
CA PHE A 290 18.13 3.74 -10.11
C PHE A 290 18.38 2.24 -10.32
N TYR A 291 17.42 1.43 -9.93
CA TYR A 291 17.34 0.01 -10.25
C TYR A 291 16.87 -0.21 -11.70
N ASN A 292 15.92 0.59 -12.15
CA ASN A 292 15.42 0.64 -13.53
C ASN A 292 14.72 1.99 -13.76
N LYS A 293 14.16 2.20 -14.96
CA LYS A 293 13.45 3.45 -15.28
C LYS A 293 12.31 3.81 -14.32
N ASN A 294 11.73 2.83 -13.64
CA ASN A 294 10.56 2.99 -12.78
C ASN A 294 10.85 2.97 -11.28
N HIS A 295 12.05 2.54 -10.87
CA HIS A 295 12.38 2.37 -9.47
C HIS A 295 13.79 2.85 -9.19
N VAL A 296 13.95 3.53 -8.06
CA VAL A 296 15.27 3.77 -7.47
C VAL A 296 15.82 2.48 -6.86
N ASN A 297 17.12 2.44 -6.62
CA ASN A 297 17.74 1.47 -5.75
C ASN A 297 17.84 2.00 -4.31
N GLN A 298 18.52 1.30 -3.42
CA GLN A 298 18.68 1.69 -2.01
C GLN A 298 19.25 3.10 -1.83
N PHE A 299 20.19 3.54 -2.69
CA PHE A 299 20.81 4.87 -2.59
C PHE A 299 19.86 5.98 -3.04
N GLY A 300 19.12 5.76 -4.11
CA GLY A 300 18.07 6.68 -4.55
C GLY A 300 16.91 6.74 -3.55
N ALA A 301 16.56 5.61 -2.91
CA ALA A 301 15.57 5.57 -1.84
C ALA A 301 15.97 6.39 -0.63
N GLU A 302 17.25 6.34 -0.22
CA GLU A 302 17.78 7.15 0.86
C GLU A 302 17.64 8.65 0.58
N LYS A 303 18.01 9.07 -0.63
CA LYS A 303 17.91 10.48 -1.08
C LYS A 303 16.45 10.96 -1.14
N TYR A 304 15.56 10.13 -1.69
CA TYR A 304 14.13 10.44 -1.72
C TYR A 304 13.54 10.50 -0.33
N THR A 305 13.89 9.57 0.55
CA THR A 305 13.43 9.60 1.94
C THR A 305 13.87 10.88 2.63
N ALA A 306 15.16 11.25 2.53
CA ALA A 306 15.68 12.49 3.12
C ALA A 306 14.95 13.74 2.61
N PHE A 307 14.60 13.78 1.34
CA PHE A 307 13.83 14.88 0.75
C PHE A 307 12.38 14.90 1.28
N LEU A 308 11.69 13.74 1.27
CA LEU A 308 10.27 13.67 1.67
C LEU A 308 10.10 13.88 3.18
N GLU A 309 10.97 13.33 4.03
CA GLU A 309 10.90 13.54 5.48
C GLU A 309 11.12 15.01 5.85
N LYS A 310 12.04 15.70 5.14
CA LYS A 310 12.20 17.14 5.31
C LYS A 310 10.94 17.88 4.90
N TYR A 311 10.35 17.56 3.74
CA TYR A 311 9.10 18.17 3.30
C TYR A 311 7.97 17.95 4.32
N ILE A 312 7.87 16.73 4.86
CA ILE A 312 6.88 16.40 5.90
C ILE A 312 7.14 17.22 7.16
N SER A 313 8.37 17.31 7.65
CA SER A 313 8.73 18.10 8.82
C SER A 313 8.43 19.60 8.67
N ASP A 314 8.60 20.13 7.45
CA ASP A 314 8.33 21.54 7.16
C ASP A 314 6.82 21.88 7.06
N ASN A 315 5.97 20.89 6.74
CA ASN A 315 4.56 21.11 6.42
C ASN A 315 3.55 20.40 7.34
N TYR A 316 4.02 19.41 8.14
CA TYR A 316 3.19 18.61 9.03
C TYR A 316 3.81 18.51 10.41
N ASN A 317 2.99 18.30 11.43
CA ASN A 317 3.45 18.24 12.82
C ASN A 317 3.37 16.79 13.34
N LEU A 318 4.28 15.93 12.88
CA LEU A 318 4.43 14.58 13.45
C LEU A 318 5.32 14.64 14.69
N ILE A 319 4.91 13.92 15.76
CA ILE A 319 5.58 13.97 17.05
C ILE A 319 6.75 12.98 17.07
N SER A 320 7.88 13.41 17.61
CA SER A 320 9.00 12.49 17.87
C SER A 320 8.73 11.63 19.10
N HIS A 321 8.88 10.32 18.96
CA HIS A 321 8.79 9.35 20.06
C HIS A 321 10.17 8.87 20.53
N LYS A 322 11.26 9.51 20.12
CA LYS A 322 12.61 9.18 20.57
C LYS A 322 12.72 9.25 22.09
N GLY A 323 13.22 8.15 22.68
CA GLY A 323 13.37 8.02 24.13
C GLY A 323 12.11 7.56 24.88
N ASP A 324 11.01 7.34 24.21
CA ASP A 324 9.83 6.71 24.82
C ASP A 324 9.98 5.18 24.76
N SER A 325 9.95 4.53 25.91
CA SER A 325 10.09 3.07 26.04
C SER A 325 9.00 2.27 25.33
N ALA A 326 7.84 2.87 25.04
CA ALA A 326 6.79 2.24 24.26
C ALA A 326 7.19 1.98 22.79
N TYR A 327 8.16 2.76 22.30
CA TYR A 327 8.68 2.69 20.93
C TYR A 327 10.10 2.08 20.83
N ALA A 328 10.60 1.45 21.90
CA ALA A 328 11.95 0.88 21.94
C ALA A 328 12.22 -0.13 20.79
N SER A 329 11.18 -0.82 20.29
CA SER A 329 11.32 -1.75 19.15
C SER A 329 11.71 -1.05 17.84
N TRP A 330 11.62 0.27 17.78
CA TRP A 330 12.07 1.07 16.63
C TRP A 330 13.55 1.45 16.72
N ASP A 331 14.09 1.50 17.92
CA ASP A 331 15.53 1.77 18.15
C ASP A 331 16.37 0.52 17.90
N ASP A 332 15.78 -0.68 18.06
CA ASP A 332 16.44 -1.98 17.91
C ASP A 332 16.34 -2.55 16.48
N ALA A 333 15.67 -1.88 15.55
CA ALA A 333 15.36 -2.34 14.20
C ALA A 333 16.42 -1.98 13.15
#